data_11656272d86901de81f3d531f421e0b2
#
_entry.id   11656272d86901de81f3d531f421e0b2
#
_cell.length_a   1.000
_cell.length_b   1.000
_cell.length_c   1.000
_cell.angle_alpha   90.00
_cell.angle_beta   90.00
_cell.angle_gamma   90.00
#
_symmetry.space_group_name_H-M   'P 1'
#
loop_
_entity.id
_entity.type
_entity.pdbx_description
1 polymer ?
#
loop_
_entity_poly.entity_id
_entity_poly.type
_entity_poly.pdbx_seq_one_letter_code
_entity_poly.pdbx_strand_id
1 'polypeptide(L)'
;MGEAKRRRLLDPNYGLPKIPNTSEPTSKEVFKKQTDFKTVPKNHFLNSHYELPKHYLNLRDSSNQNDADHLSHTIDTHQNQNSQLAPNHWHEWVVNSAVDPILTALNVRSLSGSEVYEYLLYALPQTARRNDGRLRDGYLKRYAHAESGAWWVSGLDPLNDWLPMDWGRMKPDYPRLEWDKQTQEQTQKPVKYESPPKTPNRVTYLRVPLHIWKLIALRYDVPMPEHITVTEDGEALGFWAWVMAHPEIPVCLTEGEKKASCLLTLGYVGIALPGIWNGRVGKEDLEYLHPDLVPMAQQKRKFVILFDYETKPKTKQQVFAATRRTCQVILQLACQCEVALLPGPEKGIDDWVVALGKKAEKAVATMIADALRISELNQRFFMNRARGLRKFKPNIIVNTRYLSTVIRSLPQSGLVGLASDMGTGKTEILAMIRRDNPDLSFLNNGHRVTLLKNLSDRLQT
;
A
#
# COMPACT_ATOMS: atom_id res chain seq x y z
N MET A 1 -16.83 25.93 32.09
CA MET A 1 -16.79 24.49 31.79
C MET A 1 -18.00 24.19 30.93
N GLY A 2 -17.85 23.77 29.68
CA GLY A 2 -18.95 23.58 28.75
C GLY A 2 -19.92 22.46 29.18
N GLU A 3 -21.18 22.57 28.86
CA GLU A 3 -22.28 21.67 29.28
C GLU A 3 -22.01 20.20 28.93
N ALA A 4 -21.34 19.91 27.79
CA ALA A 4 -20.95 18.57 27.40
C ALA A 4 -19.93 17.92 28.37
N LYS A 5 -19.03 18.74 28.97
CA LYS A 5 -18.06 18.26 29.97
C LYS A 5 -18.73 18.00 31.32
N ARG A 6 -19.79 18.74 31.64
CA ARG A 6 -20.58 18.56 32.85
C ARG A 6 -21.45 17.29 32.77
N ARG A 7 -22.02 16.99 31.61
CA ARG A 7 -22.83 15.78 31.38
C ARG A 7 -21.99 14.49 31.39
N ARG A 8 -20.76 14.52 30.88
CA ARG A 8 -19.81 13.38 30.96
C ARG A 8 -19.36 13.06 32.39
N LEU A 9 -19.33 14.04 33.28
CA LEU A 9 -19.01 13.83 34.70
C LEU A 9 -20.15 13.18 35.49
N LEU A 10 -21.39 13.34 34.99
CA LEU A 10 -22.61 12.77 35.61
C LEU A 10 -23.00 11.43 34.98
N ASP A 11 -22.60 11.16 33.76
CA ASP A 11 -22.84 9.91 33.05
C ASP A 11 -21.59 9.56 32.20
N PRO A 12 -20.77 8.58 32.63
CA PRO A 12 -19.58 8.14 31.90
C PRO A 12 -19.86 7.65 30.47
N ASN A 13 -21.11 7.23 30.20
CA ASN A 13 -21.52 6.71 28.88
C ASN A 13 -22.15 7.79 27.98
N TYR A 14 -22.21 9.05 28.43
CA TYR A 14 -22.80 10.13 27.64
C TYR A 14 -22.01 10.36 26.34
N GLY A 15 -22.71 10.17 25.21
CA GLY A 15 -22.15 10.38 23.86
C GLY A 15 -21.55 9.13 23.23
N LEU A 16 -21.66 7.97 23.88
CA LEU A 16 -21.36 6.69 23.22
C LEU A 16 -22.62 6.18 22.48
N PRO A 17 -22.48 5.60 21.28
CA PRO A 17 -23.61 4.99 20.59
C PRO A 17 -24.14 3.82 21.41
N LYS A 18 -25.47 3.76 21.61
CA LYS A 18 -26.13 2.61 22.24
C LYS A 18 -25.94 1.39 21.32
N ILE A 19 -25.21 0.39 21.82
CA ILE A 19 -25.08 -0.90 21.14
C ILE A 19 -26.42 -1.64 21.36
N PRO A 20 -27.10 -2.11 20.30
CA PRO A 20 -28.23 -3.02 20.48
C PRO A 20 -27.73 -4.31 21.11
N ASN A 21 -28.43 -4.82 22.13
CA ASN A 21 -28.19 -6.12 22.72
C ASN A 21 -28.47 -7.22 21.68
N THR A 22 -27.47 -7.64 20.96
CA THR A 22 -27.46 -8.90 20.21
C THR A 22 -26.26 -9.69 20.70
N SER A 23 -26.52 -10.88 21.21
CA SER A 23 -25.52 -11.86 21.66
C SER A 23 -24.46 -12.07 20.58
N GLU A 24 -23.18 -11.79 20.90
CA GLU A 24 -22.04 -12.04 20.03
C GLU A 24 -21.92 -13.55 19.72
N PRO A 25 -21.80 -13.94 18.44
CA PRO A 25 -21.34 -15.26 18.09
C PRO A 25 -19.83 -15.33 18.33
N THR A 26 -19.40 -16.30 19.12
CA THR A 26 -17.99 -16.54 19.39
C THR A 26 -17.24 -16.87 18.10
N SER A 27 -15.97 -16.45 18.00
CA SER A 27 -15.08 -16.55 16.82
C SER A 27 -14.98 -17.95 16.19
N LYS A 28 -15.49 -18.99 16.82
CA LYS A 28 -15.56 -20.37 16.29
C LYS A 28 -16.76 -20.64 15.38
N GLU A 29 -17.83 -19.85 15.44
CA GLU A 29 -19.02 -20.07 14.61
C GLU A 29 -18.91 -19.39 13.22
N VAL A 30 -18.12 -18.34 13.10
CA VAL A 30 -17.87 -17.67 11.82
C VAL A 30 -17.08 -18.57 10.85
N PHE A 31 -16.19 -19.43 11.37
CA PHE A 31 -15.39 -20.37 10.56
C PHE A 31 -16.16 -21.60 10.07
N LYS A 32 -17.30 -21.94 10.68
CA LYS A 32 -18.04 -23.17 10.33
C LYS A 32 -19.07 -23.00 9.22
N LYS A 33 -19.44 -21.77 8.85
CA LYS A 33 -20.44 -21.51 7.79
C LYS A 33 -19.86 -21.38 6.37
N GLN A 34 -18.56 -21.47 6.18
CA GLN A 34 -17.90 -21.29 4.88
C GLN A 34 -17.49 -22.59 4.16
N THR A 35 -17.88 -23.75 4.63
CA THR A 35 -17.48 -25.04 4.00
C THR A 35 -18.58 -25.81 3.26
N ASP A 36 -19.77 -25.25 3.11
CA ASP A 36 -20.84 -25.91 2.31
C ASP A 36 -21.01 -25.21 0.95
N PHE A 37 -20.15 -25.54 0.01
CA PHE A 37 -20.37 -25.26 -1.43
C PHE A 37 -21.49 -26.13 -1.95
N LYS A 38 -22.72 -25.62 -2.01
CA LYS A 38 -23.80 -26.22 -2.80
C LYS A 38 -23.56 -25.95 -4.28
N THR A 39 -23.44 -27.05 -5.01
CA THR A 39 -23.41 -27.17 -6.47
C THR A 39 -24.41 -26.25 -7.15
N VAL A 40 -23.91 -25.39 -8.04
CA VAL A 40 -24.69 -24.60 -9.01
C VAL A 40 -25.11 -25.53 -10.18
N PRO A 41 -26.31 -25.40 -10.75
CA PRO A 41 -26.81 -26.31 -11.79
C PRO A 41 -26.00 -26.19 -13.08
N LYS A 42 -25.73 -27.35 -13.67
CA LYS A 42 -25.13 -27.48 -15.01
C LYS A 42 -26.08 -26.90 -16.07
N ASN A 43 -25.64 -25.89 -16.79
CA ASN A 43 -26.17 -25.58 -18.11
C ASN A 43 -25.04 -25.31 -19.10
N HIS A 44 -25.20 -25.91 -20.27
CA HIS A 44 -24.34 -25.97 -21.43
C HIS A 44 -23.70 -24.64 -21.82
N PHE A 45 -22.37 -24.61 -21.99
CA PHE A 45 -21.73 -23.70 -22.94
C PHE A 45 -20.53 -24.37 -23.62
N LEU A 46 -20.39 -24.06 -24.88
CA LEU A 46 -19.55 -24.62 -25.91
C LEU A 46 -18.03 -24.38 -25.69
N ASN A 47 -17.24 -25.40 -26.09
CA ASN A 47 -15.81 -25.39 -26.25
C ASN A 47 -15.34 -24.25 -27.16
N SER A 48 -14.60 -23.28 -26.62
CA SER A 48 -13.71 -22.45 -27.42
C SER A 48 -12.27 -22.70 -26.97
N HIS A 49 -11.50 -23.38 -27.82
CA HIS A 49 -10.05 -23.48 -27.68
C HIS A 49 -9.42 -22.10 -27.90
N TYR A 50 -8.98 -21.44 -26.83
CA TYR A 50 -8.12 -20.26 -26.93
C TYR A 50 -6.67 -20.72 -26.89
N GLU A 51 -6.04 -20.77 -28.06
CA GLU A 51 -4.57 -20.83 -28.15
C GLU A 51 -4.00 -19.46 -27.78
N LEU A 52 -2.96 -19.46 -26.95
CA LEU A 52 -2.17 -18.26 -26.66
C LEU A 52 -1.68 -17.63 -27.96
N PRO A 53 -1.80 -16.32 -28.16
CA PRO A 53 -1.25 -15.66 -29.34
C PRO A 53 0.26 -15.92 -29.42
N LYS A 54 0.73 -16.50 -30.52
CA LYS A 54 2.12 -16.94 -30.73
C LYS A 54 3.18 -15.85 -30.57
N HIS A 55 2.81 -14.58 -30.62
CA HIS A 55 3.73 -13.46 -30.48
C HIS A 55 4.23 -13.25 -29.03
N TYR A 56 3.55 -13.78 -27.98
CA TYR A 56 4.06 -13.76 -26.62
C TYR A 56 5.16 -14.81 -26.36
N LEU A 57 5.19 -15.87 -27.14
CA LEU A 57 6.23 -16.89 -27.08
C LEU A 57 7.50 -16.51 -27.88
N ASN A 58 7.39 -15.61 -28.88
CA ASN A 58 8.48 -15.18 -29.75
C ASN A 58 9.32 -14.00 -29.19
N LEU A 59 9.02 -13.47 -28.01
CA LEU A 59 9.89 -12.51 -27.33
C LEU A 59 11.21 -13.12 -26.83
N ARG A 60 11.41 -14.44 -27.03
CA ARG A 60 12.66 -15.13 -26.67
C ARG A 60 13.74 -15.10 -27.73
N ASP A 61 13.40 -14.95 -29.01
CA ASP A 61 14.40 -15.09 -30.10
C ASP A 61 14.06 -14.19 -31.31
N SER A 62 14.28 -12.88 -31.26
CA SER A 62 14.57 -12.13 -32.49
C SER A 62 15.15 -10.75 -32.22
N SER A 63 16.42 -10.64 -32.57
CA SER A 63 17.09 -9.40 -32.90
C SER A 63 16.70 -8.99 -34.33
N ASN A 64 15.66 -8.18 -34.55
CA ASN A 64 15.42 -7.53 -35.82
C ASN A 64 14.56 -6.26 -35.66
N GLN A 65 15.00 -5.22 -36.33
CA GLN A 65 14.48 -3.84 -36.33
C GLN A 65 13.10 -3.65 -37.00
N ASN A 66 12.45 -4.70 -37.50
CA ASN A 66 11.15 -4.64 -38.18
C ASN A 66 9.94 -4.84 -37.26
N ASP A 67 10.15 -5.03 -35.96
CA ASP A 67 9.04 -5.32 -35.02
C ASP A 67 8.32 -4.07 -34.49
N ALA A 68 8.87 -2.87 -34.70
CA ALA A 68 8.22 -1.63 -34.28
C ALA A 68 6.93 -1.34 -35.09
N ASP A 69 6.92 -1.65 -36.37
CA ASP A 69 5.75 -1.43 -37.25
C ASP A 69 4.66 -2.50 -37.03
N HIS A 70 5.02 -3.72 -36.65
CA HIS A 70 4.05 -4.76 -36.29
C HIS A 70 3.38 -4.49 -34.94
N LEU A 71 4.07 -3.87 -33.99
CA LEU A 71 3.49 -3.47 -32.71
C LEU A 71 2.45 -2.34 -32.91
N SER A 72 2.73 -1.39 -33.78
CA SER A 72 1.78 -0.31 -34.11
C SER A 72 0.50 -0.83 -34.77
N HIS A 73 0.61 -1.80 -35.68
CA HIS A 73 -0.57 -2.42 -36.32
C HIS A 73 -1.38 -3.31 -35.38
N THR A 74 -0.76 -3.95 -34.40
CA THR A 74 -1.47 -4.78 -33.41
C THR A 74 -2.14 -3.89 -32.35
N ILE A 75 -1.54 -2.76 -32.00
CA ILE A 75 -2.13 -1.73 -31.13
C ILE A 75 -3.39 -1.13 -31.78
N ASP A 76 -3.35 -0.81 -33.08
CA ASP A 76 -4.48 -0.25 -33.83
C ASP A 76 -5.65 -1.22 -33.96
N THR A 77 -5.39 -2.53 -34.09
CA THR A 77 -6.47 -3.56 -34.19
C THR A 77 -7.14 -3.81 -32.85
N HIS A 78 -6.44 -3.73 -31.73
CA HIS A 78 -7.05 -3.86 -30.39
C HIS A 78 -7.74 -2.56 -29.91
N GLN A 79 -7.31 -1.38 -30.38
CA GLN A 79 -8.02 -0.12 -30.14
C GLN A 79 -9.42 -0.10 -30.78
N ASN A 80 -9.62 -0.76 -31.90
CA ASN A 80 -10.91 -0.82 -32.58
C ASN A 80 -11.93 -1.79 -31.97
N GLN A 81 -11.52 -2.71 -31.11
CA GLN A 81 -12.43 -3.67 -30.48
C GLN A 81 -12.88 -3.29 -29.05
N ASN A 82 -12.23 -2.34 -28.38
CA ASN A 82 -12.59 -1.88 -27.04
C ASN A 82 -12.74 -0.36 -26.95
N SER A 83 -13.83 0.16 -27.51
CA SER A 83 -14.15 1.58 -27.69
C SER A 83 -14.39 2.40 -26.40
N GLN A 84 -14.03 1.93 -25.22
CA GLN A 84 -14.33 2.60 -23.96
C GLN A 84 -13.13 3.33 -23.32
N LEU A 85 -11.92 3.10 -23.79
CA LEU A 85 -10.72 3.71 -23.20
C LEU A 85 -10.10 4.76 -24.14
N ALA A 86 -9.96 6.00 -23.64
CA ALA A 86 -9.35 7.08 -24.39
C ALA A 86 -7.87 6.78 -24.69
N PRO A 87 -7.33 7.19 -25.87
CA PRO A 87 -5.95 6.86 -26.27
C PRO A 87 -4.88 7.33 -25.30
N ASN A 88 -5.05 8.49 -24.64
CA ASN A 88 -4.13 8.99 -23.61
C ASN A 88 -4.10 8.10 -22.37
N HIS A 89 -5.26 7.59 -21.93
CA HIS A 89 -5.36 6.68 -20.78
C HIS A 89 -4.79 5.32 -21.13
N TRP A 90 -5.07 4.78 -22.32
CA TRP A 90 -4.46 3.56 -22.81
C TRP A 90 -2.93 3.66 -22.82
N HIS A 91 -2.40 4.74 -23.42
CA HIS A 91 -0.96 4.97 -23.47
C HIS A 91 -0.34 5.08 -22.08
N GLU A 92 -1.02 5.74 -21.13
CA GLU A 92 -0.55 5.86 -19.75
C GLU A 92 -0.42 4.50 -19.06
N TRP A 93 -1.37 3.60 -19.28
CA TRP A 93 -1.39 2.31 -18.62
C TRP A 93 -0.52 1.27 -19.34
N VAL A 94 -0.73 1.10 -20.63
CA VAL A 94 -0.06 0.03 -21.40
C VAL A 94 1.39 0.37 -21.70
N VAL A 95 1.64 1.60 -22.18
CA VAL A 95 3.00 1.98 -22.62
C VAL A 95 3.82 2.54 -21.44
N ASN A 96 3.29 3.56 -20.76
CA ASN A 96 4.05 4.25 -19.72
C ASN A 96 4.12 3.51 -18.38
N SER A 97 3.32 2.45 -18.19
CA SER A 97 3.31 1.65 -16.96
C SER A 97 3.50 0.14 -17.20
N ALA A 98 3.77 -0.27 -18.44
CA ALA A 98 3.98 -1.65 -18.86
C ALA A 98 2.90 -2.62 -18.35
N VAL A 99 1.64 -2.21 -18.45
CA VAL A 99 0.49 -3.01 -18.05
C VAL A 99 -0.05 -3.77 -19.25
N ASP A 100 -0.42 -5.02 -19.03
CA ASP A 100 -1.05 -5.87 -20.04
C ASP A 100 -2.29 -5.19 -20.63
N PRO A 101 -2.47 -5.20 -21.97
CA PRO A 101 -3.61 -4.57 -22.64
C PRO A 101 -4.96 -5.09 -22.19
N ILE A 102 -5.12 -6.41 -22.02
CA ILE A 102 -6.38 -7.03 -21.62
C ILE A 102 -6.68 -6.71 -20.15
N LEU A 103 -5.66 -6.78 -19.28
CA LEU A 103 -5.79 -6.37 -17.88
C LEU A 103 -6.20 -4.88 -17.77
N THR A 104 -5.65 -4.03 -18.62
CA THR A 104 -6.01 -2.61 -18.69
C THR A 104 -7.48 -2.44 -19.11
N ALA A 105 -7.91 -3.08 -20.19
CA ALA A 105 -9.28 -3.00 -20.69
C ALA A 105 -10.32 -3.52 -19.69
N LEU A 106 -9.99 -4.54 -18.90
CA LEU A 106 -10.86 -5.08 -17.85
C LEU A 106 -11.09 -4.11 -16.68
N ASN A 107 -10.12 -3.26 -16.37
CA ASN A 107 -10.11 -2.52 -15.10
C ASN A 107 -10.22 -1.01 -15.24
N VAL A 108 -9.86 -0.46 -16.39
CA VAL A 108 -9.76 0.99 -16.58
C VAL A 108 -10.87 1.49 -17.48
N ARG A 109 -11.52 2.57 -17.07
CA ARG A 109 -12.57 3.24 -17.81
C ARG A 109 -12.22 4.71 -17.99
N SER A 110 -12.41 5.26 -19.18
CA SER A 110 -12.36 6.70 -19.40
C SER A 110 -13.72 7.32 -19.11
N LEU A 111 -13.72 8.39 -18.34
CA LEU A 111 -14.91 9.15 -17.97
C LEU A 111 -14.76 10.59 -18.41
N SER A 112 -15.89 11.24 -18.78
CA SER A 112 -15.94 12.66 -19.13
C SER A 112 -17.32 13.23 -18.84
N GLY A 113 -17.44 14.57 -18.83
CA GLY A 113 -18.70 15.24 -18.57
C GLY A 113 -19.30 14.87 -17.20
N SER A 114 -20.62 14.78 -17.14
CA SER A 114 -21.34 14.50 -15.89
C SER A 114 -21.19 13.07 -15.36
N GLU A 115 -20.72 12.13 -16.18
CA GLU A 115 -20.50 10.73 -15.78
C GLU A 115 -19.52 10.62 -14.60
N VAL A 116 -18.53 11.50 -14.51
CA VAL A 116 -17.56 11.53 -13.41
C VAL A 116 -18.22 11.64 -12.03
N TYR A 117 -19.38 12.28 -11.95
CA TYR A 117 -20.11 12.44 -10.69
C TYR A 117 -20.80 11.16 -10.24
N GLU A 118 -21.25 10.34 -11.17
CA GLU A 118 -21.88 9.05 -10.87
C GLU A 118 -20.88 8.10 -10.19
N TYR A 119 -19.67 8.06 -10.72
CA TYR A 119 -18.59 7.24 -10.14
C TYR A 119 -18.02 7.82 -8.85
N LEU A 120 -17.84 9.14 -8.78
CA LEU A 120 -17.13 9.74 -7.66
C LEU A 120 -18.04 10.09 -6.48
N LEU A 121 -19.32 10.47 -6.74
CA LEU A 121 -20.20 11.05 -5.73
C LEU A 121 -21.39 10.15 -5.33
N TYR A 122 -21.41 8.89 -5.76
CA TYR A 122 -22.51 7.95 -5.50
C TYR A 122 -22.81 7.78 -4.00
N ALA A 123 -21.79 7.74 -3.16
CA ALA A 123 -21.92 7.47 -1.72
C ALA A 123 -22.20 8.72 -0.87
N LEU A 124 -22.43 9.86 -1.50
CA LEU A 124 -22.77 11.07 -0.75
C LEU A 124 -24.15 10.93 -0.05
N PRO A 125 -24.24 11.31 1.24
CA PRO A 125 -25.48 11.20 2.00
C PRO A 125 -26.55 12.16 1.47
N GLN A 126 -27.82 11.90 1.82
CA GLN A 126 -28.96 12.73 1.43
C GLN A 126 -28.78 14.22 1.82
N THR A 127 -28.04 14.50 2.90
CA THR A 127 -27.73 15.88 3.32
C THR A 127 -26.84 16.64 2.32
N ALA A 128 -26.14 15.94 1.42
CA ALA A 128 -25.39 16.54 0.32
C ALA A 128 -26.28 16.92 -0.87
N ARG A 129 -27.56 16.56 -0.83
CA ARG A 129 -28.53 16.81 -1.89
C ARG A 129 -29.48 17.95 -1.50
N ARG A 130 -30.10 18.55 -2.51
CA ARG A 130 -31.22 19.48 -2.38
C ARG A 130 -32.52 18.69 -2.22
N ASN A 131 -33.63 19.40 -1.91
CA ASN A 131 -34.93 18.75 -1.78
C ASN A 131 -35.45 18.11 -3.08
N ASP A 132 -34.97 18.56 -4.23
CA ASP A 132 -35.22 17.99 -5.56
C ASP A 132 -34.33 16.78 -5.93
N GLY A 133 -33.49 16.31 -4.99
CA GLY A 133 -32.58 15.17 -5.17
C GLY A 133 -31.25 15.51 -5.83
N ARG A 134 -31.07 16.70 -6.42
CA ARG A 134 -29.80 17.11 -7.07
C ARG A 134 -28.72 17.35 -6.05
N LEU A 135 -27.48 17.05 -6.42
CA LEU A 135 -26.31 17.38 -5.60
C LEU A 135 -26.19 18.90 -5.42
N ARG A 136 -25.72 19.31 -4.24
CA ARG A 136 -25.43 20.72 -3.95
C ARG A 136 -24.27 21.19 -4.80
N ASP A 137 -24.35 22.41 -5.33
CA ASP A 137 -23.37 23.00 -6.24
C ASP A 137 -21.93 22.97 -5.73
N GLY A 138 -21.73 23.02 -4.40
CA GLY A 138 -20.41 22.93 -3.81
C GLY A 138 -19.67 21.63 -4.12
N TYR A 139 -20.38 20.50 -4.24
CA TYR A 139 -19.77 19.22 -4.66
C TYR A 139 -19.49 19.22 -6.16
N LEU A 140 -20.44 19.68 -6.98
CA LEU A 140 -20.24 19.75 -8.43
C LEU A 140 -19.06 20.66 -8.79
N LYS A 141 -19.01 21.88 -8.26
CA LYS A 141 -17.90 22.83 -8.48
C LYS A 141 -16.54 22.24 -8.04
N ARG A 142 -16.52 21.49 -6.93
CA ARG A 142 -15.28 20.90 -6.43
C ARG A 142 -14.66 19.90 -7.40
N TYR A 143 -15.47 19.13 -8.11
CA TYR A 143 -15.04 18.04 -8.98
C TYR A 143 -15.22 18.34 -10.47
N ALA A 144 -15.65 19.55 -10.84
CA ALA A 144 -15.87 19.98 -12.22
C ALA A 144 -14.60 19.86 -13.11
N HIS A 145 -13.42 19.94 -12.53
CA HIS A 145 -12.16 19.75 -13.25
C HIS A 145 -12.02 18.34 -13.87
N ALA A 146 -12.71 17.34 -13.33
CA ALA A 146 -12.69 15.98 -13.85
C ALA A 146 -13.61 15.78 -15.06
N GLU A 147 -14.56 16.69 -15.32
CA GLU A 147 -15.44 16.63 -16.51
C GLU A 147 -14.66 16.71 -17.83
N SER A 148 -13.50 17.33 -17.82
CA SER A 148 -12.63 17.46 -19.02
C SER A 148 -11.98 16.13 -19.42
N GLY A 149 -12.04 15.12 -18.59
CA GLY A 149 -11.48 13.80 -18.81
C GLY A 149 -10.84 13.24 -17.54
N ALA A 150 -11.03 11.97 -17.32
CA ALA A 150 -10.41 11.23 -16.23
C ALA A 150 -10.40 9.73 -16.54
N TRP A 151 -9.44 8.99 -15.99
CA TRP A 151 -9.63 7.54 -15.90
C TRP A 151 -10.11 7.14 -14.51
N TRP A 152 -10.90 6.07 -14.50
CA TRP A 152 -11.44 5.43 -13.30
C TRP A 152 -10.98 3.98 -13.23
N VAL A 153 -10.65 3.55 -12.04
CA VAL A 153 -10.37 2.15 -11.73
C VAL A 153 -11.08 1.79 -10.43
N SER A 154 -11.81 0.70 -10.46
CA SER A 154 -12.33 -0.01 -9.30
C SER A 154 -11.76 -1.42 -9.24
N GLY A 155 -12.16 -2.21 -8.25
CA GLY A 155 -11.73 -3.58 -8.10
C GLY A 155 -12.88 -4.46 -7.66
N LEU A 156 -12.52 -5.67 -7.25
CA LEU A 156 -13.43 -6.64 -6.65
C LEU A 156 -13.46 -6.48 -5.14
N ASP A 157 -14.62 -6.71 -4.51
CA ASP A 157 -14.81 -6.59 -3.07
C ASP A 157 -14.46 -7.91 -2.35
N PRO A 158 -13.33 -7.97 -1.62
CA PRO A 158 -12.92 -9.18 -0.91
C PRO A 158 -13.82 -9.52 0.28
N LEU A 159 -14.70 -8.59 0.70
CA LEU A 159 -15.64 -8.76 1.79
C LEU A 159 -17.06 -9.09 1.31
N ASN A 160 -17.27 -9.12 -0.01
CA ASN A 160 -18.56 -9.41 -0.64
C ASN A 160 -18.36 -10.35 -1.85
N ASP A 161 -17.86 -11.55 -1.58
CA ASP A 161 -17.73 -12.66 -2.54
C ASP A 161 -17.05 -12.28 -3.88
N TRP A 162 -16.10 -11.33 -3.83
CA TRP A 162 -15.38 -10.85 -5.00
C TRP A 162 -16.27 -10.24 -6.09
N LEU A 163 -17.41 -9.70 -5.71
CA LEU A 163 -18.27 -8.92 -6.62
C LEU A 163 -17.60 -7.58 -6.96
N PRO A 164 -17.95 -6.99 -8.12
CA PRO A 164 -17.47 -5.65 -8.46
C PRO A 164 -17.77 -4.62 -7.35
N MET A 165 -16.81 -3.76 -7.07
CA MET A 165 -16.89 -2.75 -6.03
C MET A 165 -17.23 -1.38 -6.62
N ASP A 166 -18.18 -0.64 -6.02
CA ASP A 166 -18.50 0.73 -6.44
C ASP A 166 -17.37 1.71 -6.12
N TRP A 167 -16.60 1.43 -5.07
CA TRP A 167 -15.46 2.28 -4.71
C TRP A 167 -14.32 2.11 -5.69
N GLY A 168 -13.71 3.23 -6.06
CA GLY A 168 -12.56 3.21 -6.95
C GLY A 168 -11.75 4.49 -6.84
N ARG A 169 -10.78 4.61 -7.73
CA ARG A 169 -9.91 5.77 -7.84
C ARG A 169 -10.03 6.39 -9.22
N MET A 170 -10.09 7.71 -9.21
CA MET A 170 -10.12 8.55 -10.40
C MET A 170 -8.83 9.35 -10.50
N LYS A 171 -8.25 9.42 -11.68
CA LYS A 171 -7.19 10.38 -11.99
C LYS A 171 -7.68 11.34 -13.06
N PRO A 172 -7.99 12.58 -12.71
CA PRO A 172 -8.34 13.61 -13.67
C PRO A 172 -7.16 13.95 -14.59
N ASP A 173 -7.43 14.23 -15.85
CA ASP A 173 -6.43 14.72 -16.81
C ASP A 173 -5.89 16.09 -16.40
N TYR A 174 -6.78 16.91 -15.82
CA TYR A 174 -6.47 18.22 -15.27
C TYR A 174 -6.74 18.25 -13.76
N PRO A 175 -5.75 17.85 -12.93
CA PRO A 175 -5.96 17.75 -11.49
C PRO A 175 -6.13 19.15 -10.86
N ARG A 176 -7.09 19.26 -9.93
CA ARG A 176 -7.20 20.47 -9.10
C ARG A 176 -6.00 20.62 -8.16
N LEU A 177 -5.77 21.84 -7.70
CA LEU A 177 -4.74 22.10 -6.70
C LEU A 177 -5.25 21.81 -5.29
N GLU A 178 -4.33 21.38 -4.41
CA GLU A 178 -4.62 21.13 -3.01
C GLU A 178 -4.97 22.45 -2.31
N TRP A 179 -5.95 22.41 -1.40
CA TRP A 179 -6.35 23.55 -0.57
C TRP A 179 -5.67 23.45 0.79
N ASP A 180 -4.89 24.46 1.16
CA ASP A 180 -4.31 24.53 2.48
C ASP A 180 -5.35 25.09 3.47
N LYS A 181 -5.67 24.31 4.48
CA LYS A 181 -6.66 24.69 5.50
C LYS A 181 -6.15 25.74 6.50
N GLN A 182 -4.81 25.84 6.64
CA GLN A 182 -4.22 26.80 7.58
C GLN A 182 -4.11 28.19 6.96
N THR A 183 -3.60 28.26 5.71
CA THR A 183 -3.48 29.53 5.00
C THR A 183 -4.76 29.96 4.28
N GLN A 184 -5.73 29.06 4.14
CA GLN A 184 -6.98 29.29 3.36
C GLN A 184 -6.70 29.64 1.88
N GLU A 185 -5.63 29.07 1.32
CA GLU A 185 -5.17 29.34 -0.05
C GLU A 185 -4.99 28.04 -0.85
N GLN A 186 -5.01 28.14 -2.17
CA GLN A 186 -4.60 27.04 -3.03
C GLN A 186 -3.09 26.88 -3.01
N THR A 187 -2.63 25.66 -2.79
CA THR A 187 -1.21 25.31 -2.91
C THR A 187 -0.85 25.11 -4.39
N GLN A 188 0.45 25.04 -4.69
CA GLN A 188 0.93 24.65 -6.02
C GLN A 188 0.94 23.12 -6.23
N LYS A 189 0.45 22.34 -5.27
CA LYS A 189 0.48 20.87 -5.31
C LYS A 189 -0.80 20.33 -5.94
N PRO A 190 -0.72 19.57 -7.04
CA PRO A 190 -1.88 18.96 -7.67
C PRO A 190 -2.40 17.77 -6.86
N VAL A 191 -3.72 17.65 -6.74
CA VAL A 191 -4.41 16.46 -6.24
C VAL A 191 -4.53 15.47 -7.39
N LYS A 192 -3.54 14.61 -7.54
CA LYS A 192 -3.42 13.69 -8.68
C LYS A 192 -4.52 12.64 -8.75
N TYR A 193 -5.05 12.23 -7.60
CA TYR A 193 -6.06 11.16 -7.50
C TYR A 193 -7.21 11.62 -6.63
N GLU A 194 -8.42 11.29 -7.06
CA GLU A 194 -9.64 11.48 -6.30
C GLU A 194 -10.22 10.10 -5.95
N SER A 195 -10.96 10.04 -4.85
CA SER A 195 -11.75 8.86 -4.45
C SER A 195 -13.10 9.33 -3.92
N PRO A 196 -14.11 8.48 -3.86
CA PRO A 196 -15.43 8.85 -3.36
C PRO A 196 -15.32 9.50 -1.97
N PRO A 197 -15.76 10.77 -1.82
CA PRO A 197 -15.62 11.49 -0.58
C PRO A 197 -16.51 10.91 0.51
N LYS A 198 -16.03 10.98 1.77
CA LYS A 198 -16.72 10.47 2.96
C LYS A 198 -16.92 8.95 3.00
N THR A 199 -16.26 8.22 2.11
CA THR A 199 -16.18 6.76 2.18
C THR A 199 -14.84 6.34 2.78
N PRO A 200 -14.75 5.21 3.47
CA PRO A 200 -13.48 4.60 3.82
C PRO A 200 -12.67 4.28 2.56
N ASN A 201 -11.36 4.43 2.63
CA ASN A 201 -10.51 3.94 1.56
C ASN A 201 -10.60 2.42 1.48
N ARG A 202 -10.60 1.88 0.27
CA ARG A 202 -10.62 0.43 -0.01
C ARG A 202 -9.31 0.01 -0.69
N VAL A 203 -8.99 -1.26 -0.59
CA VAL A 203 -7.87 -1.88 -1.31
C VAL A 203 -8.38 -2.38 -2.65
N THR A 204 -7.60 -2.17 -3.72
CA THR A 204 -8.04 -2.56 -5.07
C THR A 204 -7.50 -3.95 -5.43
N TYR A 205 -8.42 -4.87 -5.67
CA TYR A 205 -8.22 -6.20 -6.23
C TYR A 205 -8.69 -6.21 -7.67
N LEU A 206 -7.76 -6.20 -8.61
CA LEU A 206 -8.06 -6.05 -10.03
C LEU A 206 -8.69 -7.31 -10.61
N ARG A 207 -9.56 -7.16 -11.61
CA ARG A 207 -10.07 -8.25 -12.44
C ARG A 207 -8.91 -8.79 -13.28
N VAL A 208 -8.72 -10.10 -13.32
CA VAL A 208 -7.52 -10.72 -13.90
C VAL A 208 -7.90 -11.61 -15.09
N PRO A 209 -7.25 -11.44 -16.27
CA PRO A 209 -7.48 -12.32 -17.41
C PRO A 209 -6.78 -13.67 -17.25
N LEU A 210 -7.29 -14.68 -17.96
CA LEU A 210 -6.85 -16.06 -17.84
C LEU A 210 -5.35 -16.27 -18.09
N HIS A 211 -4.76 -15.56 -19.04
CA HIS A 211 -3.34 -15.74 -19.36
C HIS A 211 -2.43 -15.27 -18.20
N ILE A 212 -2.81 -14.22 -17.49
CA ILE A 212 -2.08 -13.77 -16.28
C ILE A 212 -2.26 -14.79 -15.13
N TRP A 213 -3.46 -15.33 -14.95
CA TRP A 213 -3.66 -16.41 -13.99
C TRP A 213 -2.76 -17.61 -14.27
N LYS A 214 -2.72 -18.07 -15.53
CA LYS A 214 -1.82 -19.15 -15.97
C LYS A 214 -0.35 -18.82 -15.67
N LEU A 215 0.09 -17.59 -15.93
CA LEU A 215 1.45 -17.14 -15.65
C LEU A 215 1.78 -17.21 -14.16
N ILE A 216 0.86 -16.79 -13.30
CA ILE A 216 1.01 -16.84 -11.84
C ILE A 216 1.03 -18.30 -11.36
N ALA A 217 0.11 -19.13 -11.83
CA ALA A 217 0.05 -20.55 -11.49
C ALA A 217 1.36 -21.28 -11.84
N LEU A 218 1.88 -21.02 -13.05
CA LEU A 218 3.16 -21.58 -13.50
C LEU A 218 4.34 -21.06 -12.66
N ARG A 219 4.36 -19.78 -12.30
CA ARG A 219 5.45 -19.19 -11.51
C ARG A 219 5.59 -19.83 -10.13
N TYR A 220 4.48 -20.15 -9.50
CA TYR A 220 4.47 -20.69 -8.12
C TYR A 220 4.24 -22.19 -8.04
N ASP A 221 4.15 -22.85 -9.20
CA ASP A 221 3.90 -24.30 -9.31
C ASP A 221 2.62 -24.72 -8.56
N VAL A 222 1.54 -23.94 -8.75
CA VAL A 222 0.26 -24.16 -8.09
C VAL A 222 -0.78 -24.61 -9.13
N PRO A 223 -1.51 -25.70 -8.87
CA PRO A 223 -2.49 -26.19 -9.82
C PRO A 223 -3.65 -25.22 -10.01
N MET A 224 -4.08 -25.09 -11.24
CA MET A 224 -5.27 -24.32 -11.58
C MET A 224 -6.53 -25.17 -11.45
N PRO A 225 -7.71 -24.57 -11.21
CA PRO A 225 -8.99 -25.29 -11.29
C PRO A 225 -9.18 -25.92 -12.68
N GLU A 226 -9.79 -27.11 -12.73
CA GLU A 226 -10.09 -27.80 -13.99
C GLU A 226 -11.01 -26.98 -14.91
N HIS A 227 -11.94 -26.24 -14.32
CA HIS A 227 -12.91 -25.41 -15.04
C HIS A 227 -12.82 -23.96 -14.56
N ILE A 228 -12.51 -23.06 -15.47
CA ILE A 228 -12.48 -21.61 -15.24
C ILE A 228 -13.46 -20.95 -16.21
N THR A 229 -14.40 -20.22 -15.64
CA THR A 229 -15.31 -19.40 -16.44
C THR A 229 -14.61 -18.11 -16.82
N VAL A 230 -14.60 -17.80 -18.11
CA VAL A 230 -14.11 -16.51 -18.63
C VAL A 230 -15.31 -15.71 -19.10
N THR A 231 -15.43 -14.48 -18.67
CA THR A 231 -16.49 -13.55 -19.08
C THR A 231 -16.29 -13.08 -20.53
N GLU A 232 -17.32 -12.49 -21.13
CA GLU A 232 -17.24 -11.96 -22.50
C GLU A 232 -16.17 -10.89 -22.66
N ASP A 233 -15.92 -10.08 -21.63
CA ASP A 233 -14.88 -9.04 -21.60
C ASP A 233 -13.48 -9.60 -21.24
N GLY A 234 -13.35 -10.90 -20.94
CA GLY A 234 -12.07 -11.59 -20.78
C GLY A 234 -11.61 -11.80 -19.34
N GLU A 235 -12.42 -11.49 -18.31
CA GLU A 235 -12.10 -11.81 -16.92
C GLU A 235 -12.17 -13.31 -16.66
N ALA A 236 -11.17 -13.85 -15.98
CA ALA A 236 -11.19 -15.21 -15.45
C ALA A 236 -11.76 -15.20 -14.03
N LEU A 237 -13.01 -15.66 -13.87
CA LEU A 237 -13.72 -15.65 -12.60
C LEU A 237 -13.08 -16.61 -11.59
N GLY A 238 -12.97 -16.16 -10.33
CA GLY A 238 -12.45 -16.98 -9.22
C GLY A 238 -10.96 -16.81 -8.94
N PHE A 239 -10.23 -15.97 -9.68
CA PHE A 239 -8.80 -15.76 -9.48
C PHE A 239 -8.43 -15.44 -8.02
N TRP A 240 -9.09 -14.47 -7.41
CA TRP A 240 -8.76 -14.07 -6.03
C TRP A 240 -9.16 -15.10 -4.98
N ALA A 241 -10.26 -15.83 -5.21
CA ALA A 241 -10.65 -16.97 -4.38
C ALA A 241 -9.62 -18.09 -4.45
N TRP A 242 -9.08 -18.36 -5.64
CA TRP A 242 -7.99 -19.30 -5.84
C TRP A 242 -6.70 -18.83 -5.16
N VAL A 243 -6.29 -17.57 -5.34
CA VAL A 243 -5.15 -17.02 -4.59
C VAL A 243 -5.36 -17.15 -3.10
N MET A 244 -6.56 -16.85 -2.60
CA MET A 244 -6.90 -16.98 -1.17
C MET A 244 -6.74 -18.42 -0.66
N ALA A 245 -7.14 -19.41 -1.46
CA ALA A 245 -7.04 -20.83 -1.13
C ALA A 245 -5.59 -21.36 -1.15
N HIS A 246 -4.66 -20.64 -1.82
CA HIS A 246 -3.26 -21.02 -1.97
C HIS A 246 -2.32 -20.05 -1.23
N PRO A 247 -2.16 -20.19 0.10
CA PRO A 247 -1.33 -19.28 0.91
C PRO A 247 0.16 -19.35 0.59
N GLU A 248 0.63 -20.38 -0.12
CA GLU A 248 1.99 -20.49 -0.65
C GLU A 248 2.30 -19.43 -1.72
N ILE A 249 1.29 -18.86 -2.38
CA ILE A 249 1.45 -17.76 -3.33
C ILE A 249 1.69 -16.45 -2.54
N PRO A 250 2.86 -15.80 -2.67
CA PRO A 250 3.10 -14.51 -2.05
C PRO A 250 2.23 -13.42 -2.67
N VAL A 251 1.82 -12.43 -1.88
CA VAL A 251 1.11 -11.25 -2.37
C VAL A 251 1.97 -10.01 -2.21
N CYS A 252 2.00 -9.17 -3.24
CA CYS A 252 2.77 -7.93 -3.28
C CYS A 252 1.84 -6.74 -3.00
N LEU A 253 2.11 -5.98 -1.93
CA LEU A 253 1.40 -4.76 -1.61
C LEU A 253 2.15 -3.55 -2.16
N THR A 254 1.50 -2.78 -3.02
CA THR A 254 2.10 -1.57 -3.62
C THR A 254 1.16 -0.37 -3.56
N GLU A 255 1.69 0.84 -3.70
CA GLU A 255 0.89 2.06 -3.75
C GLU A 255 0.41 2.34 -5.18
N GLY A 256 -0.89 2.19 -5.40
CA GLY A 256 -1.56 2.54 -6.65
C GLY A 256 -1.75 1.38 -7.62
N GLU A 257 -2.81 1.52 -8.41
CA GLU A 257 -3.38 0.46 -9.24
C GLU A 257 -2.46 0.09 -10.42
N LYS A 258 -1.81 1.06 -11.08
CA LYS A 258 -0.88 0.82 -12.19
C LYS A 258 0.28 -0.09 -11.81
N LYS A 259 0.83 0.11 -10.61
CA LYS A 259 1.95 -0.69 -10.10
C LYS A 259 1.51 -2.12 -9.77
N ALA A 260 0.32 -2.28 -9.19
CA ALA A 260 -0.25 -3.61 -8.95
C ALA A 260 -0.54 -4.33 -10.28
N SER A 261 -1.07 -3.61 -11.28
CA SER A 261 -1.29 -4.13 -12.63
C SER A 261 0.01 -4.54 -13.31
N CYS A 262 1.06 -3.73 -13.20
CA CYS A 262 2.39 -4.05 -13.73
C CYS A 262 2.95 -5.34 -13.10
N LEU A 263 2.79 -5.51 -11.79
CA LEU A 263 3.19 -6.74 -11.10
C LEU A 263 2.36 -7.95 -11.59
N LEU A 264 1.05 -7.82 -11.74
CA LEU A 264 0.20 -8.88 -12.29
C LEU A 264 0.63 -9.26 -13.70
N THR A 265 0.93 -8.28 -14.57
CA THR A 265 1.46 -8.50 -15.92
C THR A 265 2.75 -9.32 -15.91
N LEU A 266 3.59 -9.15 -14.91
CA LEU A 266 4.82 -9.90 -14.73
C LEU A 266 4.64 -11.24 -14.00
N GLY A 267 3.40 -11.65 -13.69
CA GLY A 267 3.10 -12.91 -13.01
C GLY A 267 3.33 -12.87 -11.49
N TYR A 268 3.21 -11.71 -10.87
CA TYR A 268 3.19 -11.54 -9.41
C TYR A 268 1.81 -11.08 -8.94
N VAL A 269 1.34 -11.59 -7.81
CA VAL A 269 0.03 -11.20 -7.27
C VAL A 269 0.11 -9.81 -6.65
N GLY A 270 -0.14 -8.79 -7.46
CA GLY A 270 -0.13 -7.38 -7.06
C GLY A 270 -1.46 -6.94 -6.48
N ILE A 271 -1.45 -6.30 -5.30
CA ILE A 271 -2.61 -5.70 -4.63
C ILE A 271 -2.34 -4.21 -4.43
N ALA A 272 -3.27 -3.36 -4.84
CA ALA A 272 -3.09 -1.91 -4.81
C ALA A 272 -3.65 -1.28 -3.54
N LEU A 273 -2.79 -0.56 -2.82
CA LEU A 273 -3.19 0.32 -1.73
C LEU A 273 -3.43 1.74 -2.26
N PRO A 274 -4.48 2.45 -1.83
CA PRO A 274 -4.72 3.84 -2.24
C PRO A 274 -3.67 4.83 -1.69
N GLY A 275 -2.76 4.37 -0.85
CA GLY A 275 -1.63 5.11 -0.31
C GLY A 275 -0.85 4.26 0.68
N ILE A 276 0.40 4.62 0.95
CA ILE A 276 1.34 3.86 1.80
C ILE A 276 0.81 3.58 3.23
N TRP A 277 -0.13 4.38 3.71
CA TRP A 277 -0.72 4.24 5.03
C TRP A 277 -1.95 3.32 5.07
N ASN A 278 -2.49 2.92 3.92
CA ASN A 278 -3.75 2.19 3.81
C ASN A 278 -3.61 0.66 3.86
N GLY A 279 -2.43 0.12 4.14
CA GLY A 279 -2.28 -1.31 4.46
C GLY A 279 -2.83 -1.66 5.85
N ARG A 280 -3.22 -0.67 6.64
CA ARG A 280 -3.71 -0.80 8.01
C ARG A 280 -4.75 0.26 8.34
N VAL A 281 -5.53 0.00 9.37
CA VAL A 281 -6.53 0.92 9.95
C VAL A 281 -6.29 1.08 11.45
N GLY A 282 -6.93 2.07 12.06
CA GLY A 282 -6.76 2.39 13.47
C GLY A 282 -5.70 3.47 13.71
N LYS A 283 -5.43 3.76 14.98
CA LYS A 283 -4.48 4.80 15.41
C LYS A 283 -3.61 4.29 16.55
N GLU A 284 -2.33 4.68 16.49
CA GLU A 284 -1.33 4.43 17.55
C GLU A 284 -1.22 2.97 17.96
N ASP A 285 -1.62 2.62 19.20
CA ASP A 285 -1.46 1.28 19.76
C ASP A 285 -2.56 0.30 19.34
N LEU A 286 -3.59 0.78 18.65
CA LEU A 286 -4.74 0.00 18.17
C LEU A 286 -4.78 -0.05 16.65
N GLU A 287 -3.71 -0.53 16.03
CA GLU A 287 -3.63 -0.70 14.58
C GLU A 287 -3.91 -2.15 14.19
N TYR A 288 -4.69 -2.30 13.14
CA TYR A 288 -5.07 -3.59 12.56
C TYR A 288 -4.78 -3.61 11.07
N LEU A 289 -4.59 -4.80 10.51
CA LEU A 289 -4.55 -4.98 9.06
C LEU A 289 -5.83 -4.41 8.43
N HIS A 290 -5.69 -3.77 7.27
CA HIS A 290 -6.86 -3.25 6.56
C HIS A 290 -7.88 -4.38 6.35
N PRO A 291 -9.20 -4.17 6.60
CA PRO A 291 -10.20 -5.23 6.47
C PRO A 291 -10.15 -5.97 5.13
N ASP A 292 -9.95 -5.25 4.04
CA ASP A 292 -9.85 -5.83 2.70
C ASP A 292 -8.64 -6.77 2.53
N LEU A 293 -7.60 -6.66 3.36
CA LEU A 293 -6.42 -7.53 3.31
C LEU A 293 -6.56 -8.76 4.21
N VAL A 294 -7.53 -8.78 5.13
CA VAL A 294 -7.73 -9.89 6.07
C VAL A 294 -8.00 -11.22 5.37
N PRO A 295 -8.81 -11.30 4.29
CA PRO A 295 -9.01 -12.56 3.56
C PRO A 295 -7.70 -13.16 3.01
N MET A 296 -6.71 -12.33 2.68
CA MET A 296 -5.40 -12.79 2.21
C MET A 296 -4.46 -13.16 3.35
N ALA A 297 -4.72 -12.73 4.60
CA ALA A 297 -3.84 -12.97 5.75
C ALA A 297 -4.08 -14.34 6.38
N GLN A 298 -3.87 -15.41 5.61
CA GLN A 298 -4.10 -16.79 6.04
C GLN A 298 -2.80 -17.59 6.11
N GLN A 299 -2.71 -18.51 7.07
CA GLN A 299 -1.79 -19.65 7.11
C GLN A 299 -0.32 -19.33 6.77
N LYS A 300 0.28 -18.34 7.43
CA LYS A 300 1.69 -17.95 7.21
C LYS A 300 2.02 -17.40 5.80
N ARG A 301 1.01 -16.96 5.06
CA ARG A 301 1.21 -16.32 3.75
C ARG A 301 2.31 -15.26 3.82
N LYS A 302 3.12 -15.21 2.78
CA LYS A 302 4.12 -14.17 2.61
C LYS A 302 3.50 -12.93 1.95
N PHE A 303 3.65 -11.78 2.61
CA PHE A 303 3.41 -10.46 2.03
C PHE A 303 4.74 -9.82 1.67
N VAL A 304 4.82 -9.24 0.48
CA VAL A 304 5.96 -8.44 0.04
C VAL A 304 5.50 -7.00 -0.12
N ILE A 305 5.99 -6.09 0.70
CA ILE A 305 5.71 -4.66 0.55
C ILE A 305 6.69 -4.06 -0.44
N LEU A 306 6.16 -3.42 -1.48
CA LEU A 306 6.91 -2.77 -2.54
C LEU A 306 6.37 -1.35 -2.74
N PHE A 307 6.96 -0.37 -2.05
CA PHE A 307 6.61 1.04 -2.17
C PHE A 307 7.61 1.80 -3.05
N ASP A 308 7.23 3.01 -3.43
CA ASP A 308 7.99 3.88 -4.29
C ASP A 308 9.39 4.18 -3.76
N TYR A 309 10.34 4.31 -4.68
CA TYR A 309 11.66 4.85 -4.39
C TYR A 309 11.55 6.35 -4.11
N GLU A 310 12.06 6.77 -2.97
CA GLU A 310 11.99 8.17 -2.55
C GLU A 310 13.38 8.73 -2.29
N THR A 311 13.59 9.98 -2.72
CA THR A 311 14.87 10.68 -2.51
C THR A 311 14.82 11.64 -1.34
N LYS A 312 13.65 12.28 -1.10
CA LYS A 312 13.49 13.30 -0.06
C LYS A 312 13.54 12.67 1.34
N PRO A 313 14.38 13.17 2.27
CA PRO A 313 14.55 12.57 3.60
C PRO A 313 13.24 12.42 4.39
N LYS A 314 12.35 13.43 4.35
CA LYS A 314 11.06 13.40 5.04
C LYS A 314 10.16 12.30 4.48
N THR A 315 10.08 12.16 3.15
CA THR A 315 9.26 11.14 2.50
C THR A 315 9.83 9.74 2.75
N LYS A 316 11.15 9.56 2.71
CA LYS A 316 11.80 8.29 3.10
C LYS A 316 11.43 7.86 4.51
N GLN A 317 11.40 8.79 5.47
CA GLN A 317 10.98 8.49 6.84
C GLN A 317 9.50 8.08 6.91
N GLN A 318 8.62 8.73 6.14
CA GLN A 318 7.20 8.38 6.08
C GLN A 318 6.98 6.99 5.45
N VAL A 319 7.62 6.70 4.33
CA VAL A 319 7.58 5.38 3.68
C VAL A 319 8.09 4.30 4.64
N PHE A 320 9.25 4.51 5.26
CA PHE A 320 9.80 3.57 6.24
C PHE A 320 8.84 3.34 7.42
N ALA A 321 8.25 4.40 7.97
CA ALA A 321 7.31 4.29 9.08
C ALA A 321 6.04 3.53 8.67
N ALA A 322 5.47 3.84 7.49
CA ALA A 322 4.30 3.15 6.95
C ALA A 322 4.58 1.66 6.72
N THR A 323 5.70 1.34 6.06
CA THR A 323 6.16 -0.04 5.82
C THR A 323 6.29 -0.81 7.13
N ARG A 324 6.99 -0.25 8.12
CA ARG A 324 7.20 -0.91 9.41
C ARG A 324 5.88 -1.20 10.13
N ARG A 325 4.95 -0.23 10.15
CA ARG A 325 3.66 -0.38 10.83
C ARG A 325 2.77 -1.40 10.10
N THR A 326 2.74 -1.40 8.77
CA THR A 326 2.02 -2.41 7.97
C THR A 326 2.63 -3.81 8.18
N CYS A 327 3.96 -3.95 8.17
CA CYS A 327 4.60 -5.23 8.52
C CYS A 327 4.20 -5.71 9.91
N GLN A 328 4.13 -4.83 10.91
CA GLN A 328 3.78 -5.23 12.28
C GLN A 328 2.39 -5.86 12.36
N VAL A 329 1.38 -5.26 11.73
CA VAL A 329 0.01 -5.81 11.75
C VAL A 329 -0.11 -7.10 10.93
N ILE A 330 0.66 -7.27 9.87
CA ILE A 330 0.74 -8.54 9.12
C ILE A 330 1.36 -9.64 9.98
N LEU A 331 2.45 -9.35 10.68
CA LEU A 331 3.13 -10.30 11.54
C LEU A 331 2.26 -10.72 12.76
N GLN A 332 1.39 -9.83 13.26
CA GLN A 332 0.44 -10.16 14.33
C GLN A 332 -0.57 -11.23 13.92
N LEU A 333 -0.84 -11.38 12.63
CA LEU A 333 -1.72 -12.41 12.07
C LEU A 333 -0.96 -13.71 11.72
N ALA A 334 0.24 -13.90 12.25
CA ALA A 334 1.12 -15.03 11.98
C ALA A 334 1.49 -15.21 10.49
N CYS A 335 1.37 -14.15 9.68
CA CYS A 335 1.84 -14.08 8.32
C CYS A 335 3.32 -13.70 8.26
N GLN A 336 3.99 -13.94 7.13
CA GLN A 336 5.34 -13.45 6.86
C GLN A 336 5.24 -12.08 6.17
N CYS A 337 6.19 -11.19 6.45
CA CYS A 337 6.26 -9.89 5.80
C CYS A 337 7.70 -9.55 5.44
N GLU A 338 7.94 -9.31 4.17
CA GLU A 338 9.22 -8.87 3.63
C GLU A 338 9.04 -7.57 2.84
N VAL A 339 10.12 -6.86 2.58
CA VAL A 339 10.11 -5.56 1.90
C VAL A 339 11.07 -5.60 0.73
N ALA A 340 10.54 -5.50 -0.47
CA ALA A 340 11.33 -5.31 -1.67
C ALA A 340 11.64 -3.82 -1.86
N LEU A 341 12.89 -3.50 -2.18
CA LEU A 341 13.36 -2.13 -2.32
C LEU A 341 13.69 -1.84 -3.77
N LEU A 342 13.03 -0.85 -4.36
CA LEU A 342 13.40 -0.33 -5.67
C LEU A 342 14.80 0.29 -5.61
N PRO A 343 15.68 -0.01 -6.57
CA PRO A 343 17.04 0.51 -6.59
C PRO A 343 17.09 2.00 -6.95
N GLY A 344 16.05 2.53 -7.64
CA GLY A 344 16.02 3.85 -8.24
C GLY A 344 16.91 3.94 -9.50
N PRO A 345 16.93 5.07 -10.20
CA PRO A 345 16.29 6.34 -9.83
C PRO A 345 14.78 6.41 -10.10
N GLU A 346 14.23 5.48 -10.87
CA GLU A 346 12.81 5.40 -11.20
C GLU A 346 11.98 5.30 -9.91
N LYS A 347 10.83 5.98 -9.92
CA LYS A 347 10.03 6.15 -8.71
C LYS A 347 9.22 4.89 -8.40
N GLY A 348 8.46 4.40 -9.35
CA GLY A 348 7.56 3.25 -9.23
C GLY A 348 8.13 2.00 -9.86
N ILE A 349 7.57 0.84 -9.49
CA ILE A 349 7.91 -0.43 -10.15
C ILE A 349 7.54 -0.39 -11.64
N ASP A 350 6.42 0.24 -11.99
CA ASP A 350 5.97 0.44 -13.35
C ASP A 350 6.98 1.27 -14.17
N ASP A 351 7.41 2.41 -13.65
CA ASP A 351 8.45 3.24 -14.27
C ASP A 351 9.75 2.46 -14.48
N TRP A 352 10.14 1.67 -13.46
CA TRP A 352 11.38 0.88 -13.50
C TRP A 352 11.30 -0.26 -14.52
N VAL A 353 10.15 -0.93 -14.64
CA VAL A 353 9.91 -1.99 -15.63
C VAL A 353 9.99 -1.42 -17.05
N VAL A 354 9.39 -0.26 -17.31
CA VAL A 354 9.49 0.44 -18.60
C VAL A 354 10.94 0.79 -18.92
N ALA A 355 11.69 1.35 -17.97
CA ALA A 355 13.09 1.72 -18.17
C ALA A 355 14.00 0.51 -18.44
N LEU A 356 13.71 -0.65 -17.87
CA LEU A 356 14.49 -1.89 -18.05
C LEU A 356 14.17 -2.63 -19.35
N GLY A 357 12.96 -2.47 -19.89
CA GLY A 357 12.51 -3.19 -21.08
C GLY A 357 12.68 -4.71 -20.94
N LYS A 358 13.35 -5.35 -21.87
CA LYS A 358 13.58 -6.82 -21.89
C LYS A 358 14.27 -7.37 -20.63
N LYS A 359 14.94 -6.55 -19.83
CA LYS A 359 15.64 -6.98 -18.60
C LYS A 359 14.71 -6.97 -17.37
N ALA A 360 13.49 -6.45 -17.50
CA ALA A 360 12.57 -6.20 -16.38
C ALA A 360 12.23 -7.49 -15.61
N GLU A 361 11.86 -8.55 -16.31
CA GLU A 361 11.45 -9.80 -15.66
C GLU A 361 12.51 -10.34 -14.71
N LYS A 362 13.74 -10.47 -15.18
CA LYS A 362 14.86 -10.95 -14.36
C LYS A 362 15.18 -10.02 -13.20
N ALA A 363 15.17 -8.70 -13.44
CA ALA A 363 15.48 -7.71 -12.42
C ALA A 363 14.43 -7.68 -11.31
N VAL A 364 13.13 -7.74 -11.67
CA VAL A 364 12.04 -7.80 -10.70
C VAL A 364 12.06 -9.11 -9.92
N ALA A 365 12.33 -10.24 -10.57
CA ALA A 365 12.49 -11.52 -9.89
C ALA A 365 13.60 -11.47 -8.84
N THR A 366 14.76 -10.92 -9.19
CA THR A 366 15.88 -10.73 -8.26
C THR A 366 15.49 -9.81 -7.11
N MET A 367 14.87 -8.66 -7.40
CA MET A 367 14.45 -7.70 -6.36
C MET A 367 13.47 -8.31 -5.36
N ILE A 368 12.50 -9.12 -5.82
CA ILE A 368 11.54 -9.79 -4.95
C ILE A 368 12.19 -10.93 -4.17
N ALA A 369 13.12 -11.68 -4.78
CA ALA A 369 13.90 -12.72 -4.09
C ALA A 369 14.80 -12.14 -2.99
N ASP A 370 15.36 -10.95 -3.22
CA ASP A 370 16.22 -10.22 -2.28
C ASP A 370 15.41 -9.36 -1.27
N ALA A 371 14.09 -9.57 -1.17
CA ALA A 371 13.26 -8.82 -0.23
C ALA A 371 13.71 -9.02 1.22
N LEU A 372 13.74 -7.94 1.97
CA LEU A 372 14.30 -7.88 3.32
C LEU A 372 13.25 -8.16 4.39
N ARG A 373 13.61 -8.90 5.40
CA ARG A 373 12.82 -8.93 6.64
C ARG A 373 12.82 -7.55 7.31
N ILE A 374 11.78 -7.28 8.08
CA ILE A 374 11.66 -5.96 8.75
C ILE A 374 12.83 -5.67 9.70
N SER A 375 13.44 -6.68 10.31
CA SER A 375 14.64 -6.54 11.14
C SER A 375 15.85 -6.03 10.34
N GLU A 376 16.06 -6.58 9.16
CA GLU A 376 17.13 -6.20 8.25
C GLU A 376 16.91 -4.79 7.67
N LEU A 377 15.65 -4.48 7.30
CA LEU A 377 15.28 -3.14 6.87
C LEU A 377 15.53 -2.10 7.97
N ASN A 378 15.14 -2.39 9.21
CA ASN A 378 15.40 -1.55 10.37
C ASN A 378 16.90 -1.32 10.53
N GLN A 379 17.70 -2.38 10.49
CA GLN A 379 19.15 -2.29 10.59
C GLN A 379 19.75 -1.42 9.48
N ARG A 380 19.35 -1.62 8.21
CA ARG A 380 19.81 -0.76 7.10
C ARG A 380 19.41 0.70 7.27
N PHE A 381 18.19 0.97 7.72
CA PHE A 381 17.71 2.33 7.96
C PHE A 381 18.50 3.03 9.05
N PHE A 382 18.71 2.38 10.20
CA PHE A 382 19.49 2.92 11.30
C PHE A 382 20.97 3.07 10.96
N MET A 383 21.55 2.11 10.23
CA MET A 383 22.93 2.22 9.74
C MET A 383 23.12 3.41 8.79
N ASN A 384 22.17 3.66 7.88
CA ASN A 384 22.23 4.80 6.98
C ASN A 384 22.06 6.14 7.74
N ARG A 385 21.23 6.16 8.76
CA ARG A 385 21.09 7.33 9.65
C ARG A 385 22.35 7.56 10.48
N ALA A 386 22.94 6.51 11.01
CA ALA A 386 24.22 6.56 11.74
C ALA A 386 25.39 6.99 10.82
N ARG A 387 25.35 6.64 9.52
CA ARG A 387 26.34 7.14 8.54
C ARG A 387 26.35 8.67 8.41
N GLY A 388 25.22 9.34 8.64
CA GLY A 388 25.16 10.80 8.74
C GLY A 388 25.93 11.37 9.96
N LEU A 389 26.08 10.60 11.01
CA LEU A 389 26.90 10.91 12.19
C LEU A 389 28.38 10.60 11.97
N ARG A 390 28.76 9.87 10.90
CA ARG A 390 30.16 9.52 10.55
C ARG A 390 31.02 10.69 10.07
N LYS A 391 30.49 11.90 10.01
CA LYS A 391 31.34 13.10 9.90
C LYS A 391 32.27 13.29 11.12
N PHE A 392 31.90 12.68 12.24
CA PHE A 392 32.75 12.62 13.42
C PHE A 392 33.41 11.24 13.46
N LYS A 393 34.76 11.21 13.31
CA LYS A 393 35.50 9.98 13.56
C LYS A 393 35.39 9.66 15.05
N PRO A 394 34.83 8.51 15.45
CA PRO A 394 34.77 8.18 16.87
C PRO A 394 36.19 7.96 17.41
N ASN A 395 36.49 8.54 18.58
CA ASN A 395 37.76 8.32 19.28
C ASN A 395 37.76 6.94 19.97
N ILE A 396 36.60 6.49 20.43
CA ILE A 396 36.43 5.21 21.12
C ILE A 396 35.26 4.48 20.46
N ILE A 397 35.47 3.25 20.05
CA ILE A 397 34.43 2.34 19.51
C ILE A 397 34.37 1.17 20.48
N VAL A 398 33.16 0.90 21.00
CA VAL A 398 32.93 -0.23 21.90
C VAL A 398 31.82 -1.12 21.33
N ASN A 399 32.01 -2.42 21.39
CA ASN A 399 31.04 -3.43 21.02
C ASN A 399 30.49 -4.11 22.29
N THR A 400 29.55 -3.41 22.95
CA THR A 400 28.91 -3.91 24.17
C THR A 400 27.43 -3.59 24.14
N ARG A 401 26.64 -4.44 24.79
CA ARG A 401 25.20 -4.23 24.93
C ARG A 401 24.88 -3.06 25.90
N TYR A 402 25.67 -2.94 26.95
CA TYR A 402 25.48 -1.92 27.98
C TYR A 402 26.71 -1.06 28.14
N LEU A 403 26.52 0.24 28.03
CA LEU A 403 27.61 1.23 28.10
C LEU A 403 28.23 1.39 29.49
N SER A 404 27.55 0.93 30.54
CA SER A 404 28.07 0.94 31.92
C SER A 404 29.41 0.21 32.08
N THR A 405 29.69 -0.76 31.20
CA THR A 405 30.96 -1.52 31.21
C THR A 405 32.16 -0.72 30.75
N VAL A 406 31.93 0.42 30.08
CA VAL A 406 32.99 1.24 29.46
C VAL A 406 33.19 2.61 30.17
N ILE A 407 32.52 2.82 31.28
CA ILE A 407 32.54 4.10 32.01
C ILE A 407 33.97 4.56 32.34
N ARG A 408 34.86 3.63 32.70
CA ARG A 408 36.25 3.90 33.03
C ARG A 408 37.11 4.31 31.82
N SER A 409 36.61 4.06 30.61
CA SER A 409 37.30 4.42 29.34
C SER A 409 36.88 5.80 28.85
N LEU A 410 35.95 6.48 29.49
CA LEU A 410 35.47 7.80 29.08
C LEU A 410 36.46 8.88 29.55
N PRO A 411 36.73 9.93 28.74
CA PRO A 411 37.50 11.09 29.16
C PRO A 411 36.86 11.76 30.36
N GLN A 412 37.68 12.12 31.35
CA GLN A 412 37.21 12.80 32.56
C GLN A 412 37.02 14.33 32.39
N SER A 413 37.48 14.88 31.28
CA SER A 413 37.35 16.29 30.95
C SER A 413 37.12 16.50 29.45
N GLY A 414 36.59 17.69 29.12
CA GLY A 414 36.27 18.05 27.72
C GLY A 414 34.87 17.69 27.28
N LEU A 415 34.62 17.75 25.97
CA LEU A 415 33.33 17.42 25.35
C LEU A 415 33.29 15.96 24.90
N VAL A 416 32.42 15.15 25.49
CA VAL A 416 32.22 13.77 25.15
C VAL A 416 30.90 13.60 24.40
N GLY A 417 30.95 13.20 23.12
CA GLY A 417 29.80 12.84 22.31
C GLY A 417 29.55 11.35 22.37
N LEU A 418 28.39 10.91 22.90
CA LEU A 418 28.04 9.53 23.05
C LEU A 418 26.94 9.14 22.02
N ALA A 419 27.29 8.33 21.02
CA ALA A 419 26.38 7.81 20.02
C ALA A 419 26.12 6.31 20.24
N SER A 420 24.89 5.96 20.58
CA SER A 420 24.46 4.55 20.76
C SER A 420 22.96 4.40 20.59
N ASP A 421 22.48 3.17 20.43
CA ASP A 421 21.05 2.86 20.31
C ASP A 421 20.26 3.14 21.60
N MET A 422 18.94 3.09 21.52
CA MET A 422 18.08 3.15 22.69
C MET A 422 18.28 1.88 23.55
N GLY A 423 18.12 2.03 24.87
CA GLY A 423 18.23 0.91 25.79
C GLY A 423 19.66 0.44 26.10
N THR A 424 20.69 1.15 25.63
CA THR A 424 22.10 0.82 25.88
C THR A 424 22.66 1.34 27.22
N GLY A 425 21.80 1.93 28.05
CA GLY A 425 22.21 2.38 29.40
C GLY A 425 22.89 3.76 29.44
N LYS A 426 22.61 4.66 28.47
CA LYS A 426 23.15 6.05 28.51
C LYS A 426 22.82 6.80 29.79
N THR A 427 21.58 6.71 30.27
CA THR A 427 21.13 7.32 31.52
C THR A 427 21.81 6.67 32.73
N GLU A 428 22.04 5.37 32.66
CA GLU A 428 22.73 4.65 33.72
C GLU A 428 24.19 5.09 33.89
N ILE A 429 24.89 5.32 32.78
CA ILE A 429 26.23 5.93 32.85
C ILE A 429 26.20 7.27 33.57
N LEU A 430 25.24 8.15 33.25
CA LEU A 430 25.12 9.44 33.92
C LEU A 430 24.85 9.27 35.42
N ALA A 431 24.00 8.34 35.81
CA ALA A 431 23.74 8.01 37.20
C ALA A 431 24.97 7.47 37.92
N MET A 432 25.79 6.64 37.28
CA MET A 432 27.06 6.15 37.83
C MET A 432 28.07 7.29 37.99
N ILE A 433 28.25 8.14 36.97
CA ILE A 433 29.17 9.28 37.04
C ILE A 433 28.78 10.20 38.20
N ARG A 434 27.49 10.47 38.37
CA ARG A 434 26.99 11.28 39.48
C ARG A 434 27.28 10.65 40.85
N ARG A 435 27.02 9.36 40.98
CA ARG A 435 27.25 8.59 42.21
C ARG A 435 28.75 8.62 42.61
N ASP A 436 29.60 8.46 41.58
CA ASP A 436 31.06 8.40 41.79
C ASP A 436 31.67 9.79 42.01
N ASN A 437 30.92 10.87 41.76
CA ASN A 437 31.37 12.26 41.90
C ASN A 437 30.29 13.11 42.59
N PRO A 438 30.03 12.91 43.91
CA PRO A 438 28.94 13.55 44.61
C PRO A 438 29.14 15.09 44.76
N ASP A 439 30.35 15.57 44.70
CA ASP A 439 30.69 16.98 44.85
C ASP A 439 30.56 17.77 43.54
N LEU A 440 30.31 17.11 42.42
CA LEU A 440 30.16 17.79 41.14
C LEU A 440 28.72 18.25 40.90
N SER A 441 28.59 19.46 40.37
CA SER A 441 27.30 19.98 39.89
C SER A 441 26.97 19.41 38.51
N PHE A 442 25.74 18.99 38.33
CA PHE A 442 25.25 18.42 37.06
C PHE A 442 24.16 19.31 36.47
N LEU A 443 24.31 19.70 35.21
CA LEU A 443 23.31 20.41 34.43
C LEU A 443 22.75 19.50 33.35
N ASN A 444 21.47 19.18 33.45
CA ASN A 444 20.75 18.42 32.42
C ASN A 444 20.01 19.37 31.48
N ASN A 445 20.31 19.31 30.18
CA ASN A 445 19.63 20.08 29.16
C ASN A 445 19.01 19.14 28.10
N GLY A 446 17.75 19.34 27.75
CA GLY A 446 17.04 18.54 26.78
C GLY A 446 15.82 19.26 26.23
N HIS A 447 15.33 18.78 25.07
CA HIS A 447 14.24 19.39 24.35
C HIS A 447 12.83 18.88 24.75
N ARG A 448 12.73 17.86 25.61
CA ARG A 448 11.46 17.27 26.07
C ARG A 448 11.35 17.30 27.58
N VAL A 449 10.36 18.02 28.08
CA VAL A 449 10.13 18.18 29.54
C VAL A 449 9.93 16.86 30.25
N THR A 450 9.14 15.93 29.67
CA THR A 450 8.91 14.61 30.27
C THR A 450 10.18 13.78 30.39
N LEU A 451 11.06 13.85 29.38
CA LEU A 451 12.35 13.15 29.41
C LEU A 451 13.28 13.74 30.49
N LEU A 452 13.29 15.07 30.64
CA LEU A 452 14.06 15.75 31.67
C LEU A 452 13.57 15.44 33.08
N LYS A 453 12.24 15.37 33.30
CA LYS A 453 11.67 14.94 34.59
C LYS A 453 12.09 13.51 34.94
N ASN A 454 11.90 12.56 34.02
CA ASN A 454 12.33 11.17 34.24
C ASN A 454 13.85 11.06 34.48
N LEU A 455 14.65 11.93 33.84
CA LEU A 455 16.09 11.96 34.07
C LEU A 455 16.42 12.54 35.45
N SER A 456 15.77 13.64 35.87
CA SER A 456 15.88 14.24 37.16
C SER A 456 15.54 13.25 38.29
N ASP A 457 14.39 12.55 38.16
CA ASP A 457 13.95 11.54 39.12
C ASP A 457 14.96 10.39 39.27
N ARG A 458 15.54 9.94 38.14
CA ARG A 458 16.56 8.88 38.15
C ARG A 458 17.92 9.31 38.67
N LEU A 459 18.29 10.56 38.44
CA LEU A 459 19.57 11.12 38.90
C LEU A 459 19.47 11.76 40.28
N GLN A 460 18.28 11.84 40.85
CA GLN A 460 18.01 12.52 42.15
C GLN A 460 18.53 13.98 42.15
N THR A 461 18.23 14.70 41.05
CA THR A 461 18.64 16.09 40.86
C THR A 461 17.45 17.04 40.75
#